data_58fe7a4539069bdd48003cb0e8dae9eb
#
_entry.id   58fe7a4539069bdd48003cb0e8dae9eb
#
_cell.length_a   1.000
_cell.length_b   1.000
_cell.length_c   1.000
_cell.angle_alpha   90.00
_cell.angle_beta   90.00
_cell.angle_gamma   90.00
#
_symmetry.space_group_name_H-M   'P 1'
#
loop_
_entity.id
_entity.type
_entity.pdbx_description
1 polymer ?
#
loop_
_entity_poly.entity_id
_entity_poly.type
_entity_poly.pdbx_seq_one_letter_code
_entity_poly.pdbx_strand_id
1 'polypeptide(L)' 'MSLFVIDLFAGAGGLTEGFLQAGFTSVCANDFDEQAKMTFTFNHPSVPYLQKDIAEIEPKEILNIGEISSNEVSVIT' A
#
# COMPACT_ATOMS: atom_id res chain seq x y z
N MET A 1 -6.82 -17.35 7.56
CA MET A 1 -7.49 -16.07 7.20
C MET A 1 -6.42 -15.06 6.81
N SER A 2 -6.60 -14.43 5.66
CA SER A 2 -5.67 -13.38 5.21
C SER A 2 -6.14 -12.02 5.70
N LEU A 3 -5.20 -11.21 6.20
CA LEU A 3 -5.45 -9.84 6.60
C LEU A 3 -4.77 -8.91 5.59
N PHE A 4 -5.53 -8.01 4.98
CA PHE A 4 -5.04 -7.10 3.95
C PHE A 4 -5.02 -5.67 4.45
N VAL A 5 -3.93 -4.96 4.17
CA VAL A 5 -3.78 -3.55 4.51
C VAL A 5 -3.53 -2.72 3.26
N ILE A 6 -4.17 -1.55 3.21
CA ILE A 6 -3.88 -0.52 2.22
C ILE A 6 -3.22 0.63 2.96
N ASP A 7 -2.03 1.02 2.52
CA ASP A 7 -1.22 2.01 3.19
C ASP A 7 -1.14 3.30 2.35
N LEU A 8 -1.89 4.31 2.78
CA LEU A 8 -1.90 5.62 2.14
C LEU A 8 -0.89 6.53 2.84
N PHE A 9 -0.19 7.37 2.06
CA PHE A 9 0.93 8.17 2.55
C PHE A 9 2.02 7.29 3.20
N ALA A 10 2.41 6.24 2.46
CA ALA A 10 3.30 5.20 3.00
C ALA A 10 4.69 5.70 3.39
N GLY A 11 5.16 6.79 2.79
CA GLY A 11 6.51 7.27 3.02
C GLY A 11 7.55 6.23 2.65
N ALA A 12 8.53 6.03 3.50
CA ALA A 12 9.59 5.04 3.30
C ALA A 12 9.18 3.60 3.65
N GLY A 13 7.97 3.40 4.18
CA GLY A 13 7.44 2.06 4.44
C GLY A 13 7.57 1.54 5.85
N GLY A 14 7.84 2.41 6.84
CA GLY A 14 7.99 1.98 8.22
C GLY A 14 6.72 1.32 8.79
N LEU A 15 5.57 1.92 8.55
CA LEU A 15 4.29 1.35 8.99
C LEU A 15 3.95 0.08 8.22
N THR A 16 4.21 0.06 6.91
CA THR A 16 4.04 -1.14 6.08
C THR A 16 4.87 -2.29 6.63
N GLU A 17 6.12 -2.05 6.98
CA GLU A 17 6.98 -3.06 7.59
C GLU A 17 6.36 -3.63 8.86
N GLY A 18 5.82 -2.76 9.72
CA GLY A 18 5.14 -3.19 10.95
C GLY A 18 3.96 -4.11 10.67
N PHE A 19 3.13 -3.77 9.68
CA PHE A 19 2.00 -4.62 9.30
C PHE A 19 2.47 -5.96 8.72
N LEU A 20 3.49 -5.96 7.88
CA LEU A 20 4.03 -7.21 7.32
C LEU A 20 4.56 -8.13 8.40
N GLN A 21 5.27 -7.58 9.39
CA GLN A 21 5.77 -8.37 10.52
C GLN A 21 4.64 -8.92 11.38
N ALA A 22 3.51 -8.22 11.43
CA ALA A 22 2.31 -8.69 12.15
C ALA A 22 1.49 -9.71 11.35
N GLY A 23 1.92 -10.08 10.15
CA GLY A 23 1.25 -11.09 9.32
C GLY A 23 0.23 -10.53 8.34
N PHE A 24 0.16 -9.21 8.17
CA PHE A 24 -0.70 -8.60 7.16
C PHE A 24 -0.08 -8.71 5.78
N THR A 25 -0.93 -8.81 4.76
CA THR A 25 -0.51 -8.68 3.36
C THR A 25 -0.76 -7.23 2.93
N SER A 26 0.26 -6.55 2.47
CA SER A 26 0.11 -5.20 1.92
C SER A 26 -0.41 -5.28 0.49
N VAL A 27 -1.61 -4.75 0.28
CA VAL A 27 -2.29 -4.77 -1.01
C VAL A 27 -1.72 -3.72 -1.94
N CYS A 28 -1.51 -2.54 -1.40
CA CYS A 28 -1.06 -1.38 -2.16
C CYS A 28 -0.53 -0.34 -1.19
N ALA A 29 0.49 0.37 -1.59
CA ALA A 29 1.01 1.53 -0.87
C ALA A 29 0.94 2.75 -1.78
N ASN A 30 0.82 3.92 -1.18
CA ASN A 30 0.75 5.18 -1.90
C ASN A 30 1.55 6.26 -1.21
N ASP A 31 2.26 7.04 -1.99
CA ASP A 31 2.77 8.34 -1.60
C ASP A 31 3.00 9.18 -2.86
N PHE A 32 2.99 10.48 -2.72
CA PHE A 32 3.26 11.40 -3.81
C PHE A 32 4.76 11.61 -4.02
N ASP A 33 5.54 11.52 -2.96
CA ASP A 33 6.97 11.83 -2.98
C ASP A 33 7.76 10.74 -3.71
N GLU A 34 8.52 11.15 -4.74
CA GLU A 34 9.34 10.25 -5.55
C GLU A 34 10.43 9.57 -4.73
N GLN A 35 11.06 10.29 -3.80
CA GLN A 35 12.10 9.72 -2.96
C GLN A 35 11.53 8.67 -2.01
N ALA A 36 10.34 8.92 -1.46
CA ALA A 36 9.66 7.94 -0.64
C ALA A 36 9.35 6.67 -1.43
N LYS A 37 8.92 6.82 -2.69
CA LYS A 37 8.69 5.67 -3.58
C LYS A 37 9.98 4.86 -3.79
N MET A 38 11.09 5.51 -4.06
CA MET A 38 12.36 4.83 -4.29
C MET A 38 12.78 4.00 -3.08
N THR A 39 12.70 4.59 -1.90
CA THR A 39 13.05 3.91 -0.65
C THR A 39 12.08 2.75 -0.37
N PHE A 40 10.80 3.00 -0.52
CA PHE A 40 9.77 1.99 -0.28
C PHE A 40 9.94 0.80 -1.21
N THR A 41 10.05 1.03 -2.52
CA THR A 41 10.13 -0.06 -3.49
C THR A 41 11.45 -0.82 -3.40
N PHE A 42 12.51 -0.19 -2.93
CA PHE A 42 13.75 -0.89 -2.65
C PHE A 42 13.58 -1.90 -1.51
N ASN A 43 12.88 -1.51 -0.46
CA ASN A 43 12.67 -2.36 0.72
C ASN A 43 11.50 -3.35 0.57
N HIS A 44 10.51 -3.02 -0.27
CA HIS A 44 9.30 -3.82 -0.45
C HIS A 44 8.97 -3.98 -1.94
N PRO A 45 9.84 -4.66 -2.72
CA PRO A 45 9.68 -4.69 -4.18
C PRO A 45 8.43 -5.43 -4.66
N SER A 46 7.85 -6.28 -3.82
CA SER A 46 6.65 -7.05 -4.19
C SER A 46 5.34 -6.32 -3.89
N VAL A 47 5.39 -5.19 -3.19
CA VAL A 47 4.18 -4.43 -2.85
C VAL A 47 3.85 -3.45 -3.97
N PRO A 48 2.64 -3.50 -4.55
CA PRO A 48 2.22 -2.52 -5.55
C PRO A 48 2.26 -1.10 -4.99
N TYR A 49 2.75 -0.15 -5.77
CA TYR A 49 2.93 1.23 -5.31
C TYR A 49 2.33 2.21 -6.31
N LEU A 50 1.54 3.15 -5.81
CA LEU A 50 0.97 4.25 -6.59
C LEU A 50 1.61 5.57 -6.18
N GLN A 51 2.39 6.15 -7.09
CA GLN A 51 2.99 7.47 -6.88
C GLN A 51 2.05 8.54 -7.41
N LYS A 52 1.04 8.88 -6.61
CA LYS A 52 0.03 9.88 -6.97
C LYS A 52 -0.37 10.69 -5.75
N ASP A 53 -0.85 11.92 -5.99
CA ASP A 53 -1.58 12.66 -4.96
C ASP A 53 -2.83 11.86 -4.60
N ILE A 54 -3.08 11.67 -3.31
CA ILE A 54 -4.22 10.88 -2.84
C ILE A 54 -5.55 11.42 -3.38
N ALA A 55 -5.64 12.72 -3.64
CA ALA A 55 -6.85 13.32 -4.21
C ALA A 55 -7.13 12.85 -5.64
N GLU A 56 -6.14 12.30 -6.34
CA GLU A 56 -6.27 11.82 -7.71
C GLU A 56 -6.51 10.31 -7.80
N ILE A 57 -6.50 9.61 -6.66
CA ILE A 57 -6.64 8.15 -6.64
C ILE A 57 -8.13 7.81 -6.47
N GLU A 58 -8.64 6.96 -7.36
CA GLU A 58 -9.97 6.39 -7.19
C GLU A 58 -9.87 5.05 -6.45
N PRO A 59 -10.84 4.72 -5.58
CA PRO A 59 -10.80 3.47 -4.82
C PRO A 59 -10.64 2.21 -5.69
N LYS A 60 -11.27 2.18 -6.86
CA LYS A 60 -11.16 1.03 -7.76
C LYS A 60 -9.75 0.85 -8.32
N GLU A 61 -8.93 1.90 -8.44
CA GLU A 61 -7.54 1.77 -8.85
C GLU A 61 -6.75 0.93 -7.83
N ILE A 62 -6.98 1.20 -6.55
CA ILE A 62 -6.31 0.49 -5.47
C ILE A 62 -6.69 -0.98 -5.49
N LEU A 63 -7.99 -1.26 -5.64
CA LEU A 63 -8.48 -2.63 -5.67
C LEU A 63 -7.96 -3.39 -6.90
N ASN A 64 -7.88 -2.73 -8.05
CA ASN A 64 -7.37 -3.36 -9.26
C ASN A 64 -5.88 -3.67 -9.16
N ILE A 65 -5.07 -2.72 -8.69
CA ILE A 65 -3.62 -2.94 -8.58
C ILE A 65 -3.30 -3.99 -7.52
N GLY A 66 -4.11 -4.08 -6.46
CA GLY A 66 -3.97 -5.08 -5.41
C GLY A 66 -4.63 -6.42 -5.73
N GLU A 67 -5.40 -6.48 -6.81
CA GLU A 67 -6.13 -7.69 -7.25
C GLU A 67 -7.06 -8.25 -6.19
N ILE A 68 -7.76 -7.36 -5.46
CA ILE A 68 -8.72 -7.77 -4.43
C ILE A 68 -10.04 -7.00 -4.59
N SER A 69 -11.07 -7.43 -3.86
CA SER A 69 -12.34 -6.72 -3.78
C SER A 69 -12.42 -5.90 -2.48
N SER A 70 -13.32 -4.91 -2.46
CA SER A 70 -13.42 -3.98 -1.33
C SER A 70 -13.73 -4.64 0.01
N ASN A 71 -14.47 -5.77 -0.01
CA ASN A 71 -14.81 -6.48 1.22
C ASN A 71 -13.68 -7.32 1.79
N GLU A 72 -12.54 -7.40 1.09
CA GLU A 72 -11.38 -8.13 1.59
C GLU A 72 -10.41 -7.23 2.38
N VAL A 73 -10.58 -5.92 2.30
CA VAL A 73 -9.67 -4.98 2.98
C VAL A 73 -9.95 -4.99 4.49
N SER A 74 -8.91 -5.21 5.28
CA SER A 74 -9.00 -5.24 6.75
C SER A 74 -8.65 -3.88 7.35
N VAL A 75 -7.65 -3.20 6.83
CA VAL A 75 -7.14 -1.94 7.39
C VAL A 75 -6.76 -0.97 6.26
N ILE A 76 -7.10 0.30 6.45
CA ILE A 76 -6.61 1.41 5.62
C ILE A 76 -5.91 2.40 6.55
N THR A 77 -4.68 2.72 6.25
CA THR A 77 -3.89 3.66 7.07
C THR A 77 -3.43 4.87 6.29
#